data_92f2e9b8fb77c2fb9121c583e8d0ab7e
#
_entry.id   92f2e9b8fb77c2fb9121c583e8d0ab7e
#
_cell.length_a   1.000
_cell.length_b   1.000
_cell.length_c   1.000
_cell.angle_alpha   90.00
_cell.angle_beta   90.00
_cell.angle_gamma   90.00
#
_symmetry.space_group_name_H-M   'P 1'
#
loop_
_entity.id
_entity.type
_entity.pdbx_description
1 polymer ?
#
loop_
_entity_poly.entity_id
_entity_poly.type
_entity_poly.pdbx_seq_one_letter_code
_entity_poly.pdbx_strand_id
1 'polypeptide(L)'
;MNAPLSLPENKIGEVIEACADCEQCRHMMASECLFFDALYRLHDQAKEKGQPLATDDLRELVDLCNYCALCSCPDIRASIIEAKTRFVERDGLALGPRLLEDVARMGKLCGLFPQLMNWMLASGRTGRLLKRVAGIHEDRRLPILPGASFDTWARRQGLMQKPAPGAANKVAYFAGCSGRYLYPEVPQALVHVFQHGGIQVYVPDQQCCGMPTLLEGDRKKTLAFMAANVERLSALVAEGFTIVCSCPTCGFVLKKLLKERAYYADAYQTAIGAEAGILKVPVEGDRATGAGPAFHNIRKSIYGKILKDDGYFASIDPVSRIAVAENTMDAGEYLLKHYQTDQPRAGFKPLTQRLVYFAPCHQREQNIGRPYLALMKLLRGSAIEVIDGTYDCCGMGGIMGYKRDFHEHSIKLGTPVMEKIAARRPDVIVTECLSCRLQFMHLAHTPVAHPLEVMAGLLDEVWE
;
A
#
# COMPACT_ATOMS: atom_id res chain seq x y z
N MET A 1 -30.51 16.76 -4.10
CA MET A 1 -30.31 16.81 -5.56
C MET A 1 -28.79 16.89 -5.74
N ASN A 2 -28.14 15.79 -6.15
CA ASN A 2 -26.70 15.79 -6.42
C ASN A 2 -26.49 16.64 -7.70
N ALA A 3 -25.59 17.62 -7.64
CA ALA A 3 -25.14 18.33 -8.84
C ALA A 3 -24.62 17.29 -9.85
N PRO A 4 -24.88 17.47 -11.16
CA PRO A 4 -24.34 16.55 -12.16
C PRO A 4 -22.82 16.48 -11.99
N LEU A 5 -22.29 15.26 -11.85
CA LEU A 5 -20.85 15.03 -11.78
C LEU A 5 -20.21 15.68 -13.02
N SER A 6 -19.20 16.54 -12.83
CA SER A 6 -18.47 17.12 -13.95
C SER A 6 -17.86 15.99 -14.79
N LEU A 7 -17.77 16.19 -16.10
CA LEU A 7 -17.15 15.22 -17.01
C LEU A 7 -15.73 14.87 -16.53
N PRO A 8 -15.24 13.62 -16.73
CA PRO A 8 -13.88 13.25 -16.34
C PRO A 8 -12.82 14.15 -16.99
N GLU A 9 -13.05 14.61 -18.22
CA GLU A 9 -12.18 15.54 -18.93
C GLU A 9 -12.05 16.88 -18.20
N ASN A 10 -13.14 17.41 -17.64
CA ASN A 10 -13.10 18.66 -16.86
C ASN A 10 -12.26 18.48 -15.59
N LYS A 11 -12.40 17.33 -14.92
CA LYS A 11 -11.68 17.07 -13.68
C LYS A 11 -10.17 16.95 -13.89
N ILE A 12 -9.73 16.28 -14.96
CA ILE A 12 -8.31 16.25 -15.29
C ILE A 12 -7.81 17.57 -15.88
N GLY A 13 -8.68 18.31 -16.59
CA GLY A 13 -8.41 19.67 -17.05
C GLY A 13 -8.05 20.61 -15.90
N GLU A 14 -8.82 20.60 -14.80
CA GLU A 14 -8.51 21.38 -13.57
C GLU A 14 -7.10 21.04 -13.03
N VAL A 15 -6.68 19.77 -13.08
CA VAL A 15 -5.34 19.34 -12.65
C VAL A 15 -4.27 19.89 -13.60
N ILE A 16 -4.50 19.81 -14.92
CA ILE A 16 -3.55 20.29 -15.92
C ILE A 16 -3.34 21.80 -15.75
N GLU A 17 -4.41 22.58 -15.65
CA GLU A 17 -4.35 24.02 -15.44
C GLU A 17 -3.59 24.38 -14.16
N ALA A 18 -3.97 23.77 -13.02
CA ALA A 18 -3.32 24.03 -11.73
C ALA A 18 -1.81 23.69 -11.74
N CYS A 19 -1.42 22.60 -12.41
CA CYS A 19 -0.02 22.21 -12.53
C CYS A 19 0.74 23.10 -13.53
N ALA A 20 0.10 23.50 -14.65
CA ALA A 20 0.69 24.39 -15.62
C ALA A 20 0.92 25.81 -15.08
N ASP A 21 0.00 26.30 -14.23
CA ASP A 21 0.16 27.61 -13.57
C ASP A 21 1.29 27.57 -12.51
N CYS A 22 1.45 26.46 -11.81
CA CYS A 22 2.48 26.30 -10.78
C CYS A 22 3.87 25.99 -11.36
N GLU A 23 3.96 25.23 -12.44
CA GLU A 23 5.16 24.73 -13.13
C GLU A 23 6.25 24.04 -12.29
N GLN A 24 6.11 24.00 -10.97
CA GLN A 24 7.13 23.47 -10.08
C GLN A 24 7.50 22.01 -10.40
N CYS A 25 6.50 21.16 -10.66
CA CYS A 25 6.73 19.75 -10.99
C CYS A 25 7.34 19.55 -12.38
N ARG A 26 7.27 20.52 -13.28
CA ARG A 26 7.97 20.48 -14.57
C ARG A 26 9.49 20.32 -14.37
N HIS A 27 10.03 20.98 -13.38
CA HIS A 27 11.48 20.96 -13.11
C HIS A 27 11.88 19.90 -12.08
N MET A 28 11.00 19.62 -11.10
CA MET A 28 11.33 18.71 -10.02
C MET A 28 11.02 17.25 -10.31
N MET A 29 10.05 16.96 -11.18
CA MET A 29 9.45 15.63 -11.31
C MET A 29 9.47 15.08 -12.74
N ALA A 30 9.95 15.82 -13.73
CA ALA A 30 9.89 15.39 -15.14
C ALA A 30 10.63 14.07 -15.42
N SER A 31 11.78 13.83 -14.73
CA SER A 31 12.52 12.58 -14.87
C SER A 31 11.99 11.43 -14.00
N GLU A 32 11.25 11.75 -12.93
CA GLU A 32 10.89 10.83 -11.87
C GLU A 32 9.40 10.40 -11.93
N CYS A 33 8.56 11.16 -12.65
CA CYS A 33 7.11 10.95 -12.69
C CYS A 33 6.58 10.98 -14.13
N LEU A 34 6.10 9.83 -14.61
CA LEU A 34 5.52 9.70 -15.96
C LEU A 34 4.30 10.61 -16.18
N PHE A 35 3.51 10.82 -15.14
CA PHE A 35 2.33 11.68 -15.23
C PHE A 35 2.72 13.13 -15.51
N PHE A 36 3.66 13.70 -14.77
CA PHE A 36 4.06 15.10 -14.98
C PHE A 36 4.80 15.32 -16.30
N ASP A 37 5.67 14.40 -16.69
CA ASP A 37 6.32 14.45 -18.01
C ASP A 37 5.26 14.51 -19.13
N ALA A 38 4.30 13.59 -19.09
CA ALA A 38 3.22 13.57 -20.10
C ALA A 38 2.30 14.79 -20.00
N LEU A 39 1.93 15.25 -18.78
CA LEU A 39 1.09 16.41 -18.57
C LEU A 39 1.64 17.66 -19.25
N TYR A 40 2.91 17.99 -18.96
CA TYR A 40 3.50 19.21 -19.51
C TYR A 40 3.72 19.10 -21.00
N ARG A 41 4.11 17.93 -21.51
CA ARG A 41 4.23 17.70 -22.96
C ARG A 41 2.88 17.89 -23.68
N LEU A 42 1.79 17.32 -23.16
CA LEU A 42 0.46 17.47 -23.73
C LEU A 42 -0.07 18.91 -23.63
N HIS A 43 0.14 19.59 -22.50
CA HIS A 43 -0.22 20.98 -22.32
C HIS A 43 0.49 21.88 -23.33
N ASP A 44 1.80 21.73 -23.50
CA ASP A 44 2.59 22.54 -24.43
C ASP A 44 2.16 22.29 -25.89
N GLN A 45 1.92 21.05 -26.27
CA GLN A 45 1.41 20.70 -27.62
C GLN A 45 0.01 21.30 -27.88
N ALA A 46 -0.88 21.26 -26.89
CA ALA A 46 -2.23 21.86 -27.01
C ALA A 46 -2.13 23.38 -27.22
N LYS A 47 -1.24 24.04 -26.47
CA LYS A 47 -0.99 25.48 -26.57
C LYS A 47 -0.39 25.88 -27.93
N GLU A 48 0.58 25.14 -28.43
CA GLU A 48 1.21 25.37 -29.75
C GLU A 48 0.22 25.19 -30.90
N LYS A 49 -0.63 24.16 -30.83
CA LYS A 49 -1.62 23.87 -31.87
C LYS A 49 -2.90 24.70 -31.74
N GLY A 50 -3.14 25.36 -30.61
CA GLY A 50 -4.38 26.08 -30.33
C GLY A 50 -5.61 25.16 -30.30
N GLN A 51 -5.44 23.87 -29.94
CA GLN A 51 -6.49 22.86 -29.92
C GLN A 51 -6.61 22.23 -28.54
N PRO A 52 -7.84 21.91 -28.07
CA PRO A 52 -8.02 21.20 -26.83
C PRO A 52 -7.44 19.77 -26.92
N LEU A 53 -7.06 19.22 -25.77
CA LEU A 53 -6.60 17.84 -25.65
C LEU A 53 -7.72 16.85 -26.00
N ALA A 54 -7.39 15.80 -26.72
CA ALA A 54 -8.34 14.74 -27.02
C ALA A 54 -8.68 13.92 -25.76
N THR A 55 -9.89 13.37 -25.71
CA THR A 55 -10.34 12.50 -24.59
C THR A 55 -9.41 11.33 -24.37
N ASP A 56 -8.87 10.73 -25.44
CA ASP A 56 -7.96 9.59 -25.36
C ASP A 56 -6.62 9.98 -24.70
N ASP A 57 -6.08 11.16 -25.02
CA ASP A 57 -4.86 11.70 -24.39
C ASP A 57 -5.08 11.90 -22.88
N LEU A 58 -6.25 12.45 -22.51
CA LEU A 58 -6.61 12.67 -21.11
C LEU A 58 -6.83 11.37 -20.34
N ARG A 59 -7.37 10.35 -21.03
CA ARG A 59 -7.54 9.01 -20.48
C ARG A 59 -6.18 8.33 -20.24
N GLU A 60 -5.28 8.38 -21.21
CA GLU A 60 -3.91 7.88 -21.05
C GLU A 60 -3.18 8.60 -19.92
N LEU A 61 -3.31 9.93 -19.85
CA LEU A 61 -2.66 10.72 -18.81
C LEU A 61 -3.03 10.26 -17.39
N VAL A 62 -4.31 10.05 -17.10
CA VAL A 62 -4.72 9.60 -15.75
C VAL A 62 -4.21 8.21 -15.42
N ASP A 63 -3.97 7.36 -16.42
CA ASP A 63 -3.45 6.01 -16.23
C ASP A 63 -1.97 5.98 -15.82
N LEU A 64 -1.24 7.06 -16.05
CA LEU A 64 0.17 7.19 -15.66
C LEU A 64 0.36 7.43 -14.15
N CYS A 65 -0.67 7.85 -13.42
CA CYS A 65 -0.58 8.07 -11.99
C CYS A 65 -0.76 6.76 -11.20
N ASN A 66 0.24 6.41 -10.41
CA ASN A 66 0.26 5.22 -9.56
C ASN A 66 0.14 5.52 -8.05
N TYR A 67 -0.28 6.73 -7.69
CA TYR A 67 -0.50 7.16 -6.31
C TYR A 67 0.73 6.97 -5.39
N CYS A 68 1.93 7.25 -5.89
CA CYS A 68 3.15 7.13 -5.13
C CYS A 68 3.39 8.32 -4.18
N ALA A 69 4.36 8.17 -3.27
CA ALA A 69 4.75 9.17 -2.28
C ALA A 69 5.64 10.32 -2.82
N LEU A 70 5.86 10.38 -4.13
CA LEU A 70 6.77 11.38 -4.70
C LEU A 70 6.10 12.75 -4.90
N CYS A 71 4.78 12.76 -5.04
CA CYS A 71 4.01 13.98 -5.31
C CYS A 71 3.93 14.86 -4.06
N SER A 72 4.40 16.11 -4.15
CA SER A 72 4.33 17.09 -3.07
C SER A 72 2.93 17.64 -2.82
N CYS A 73 2.00 17.46 -3.76
CA CYS A 73 0.63 17.97 -3.72
C CYS A 73 -0.39 16.82 -3.56
N PRO A 74 -0.81 16.46 -2.34
CA PRO A 74 -1.77 15.37 -2.11
C PRO A 74 -3.11 15.58 -2.82
N ASP A 75 -3.62 16.81 -2.88
CA ASP A 75 -4.90 17.13 -3.52
C ASP A 75 -4.86 16.89 -5.05
N ILE A 76 -3.74 17.18 -5.71
CA ILE A 76 -3.54 16.90 -7.12
C ILE A 76 -3.62 15.38 -7.36
N ARG A 77 -2.93 14.59 -6.54
CA ARG A 77 -2.95 13.13 -6.60
C ARG A 77 -4.36 12.57 -6.43
N ALA A 78 -5.12 13.08 -5.46
CA ALA A 78 -6.51 12.70 -5.24
C ALA A 78 -7.41 13.08 -6.44
N SER A 79 -7.21 14.27 -7.02
CA SER A 79 -7.94 14.73 -8.19
C SER A 79 -7.68 13.91 -9.46
N ILE A 80 -6.44 13.43 -9.65
CA ILE A 80 -6.10 12.53 -10.76
C ILE A 80 -6.86 11.19 -10.60
N ILE A 81 -6.86 10.60 -9.40
CA ILE A 81 -7.59 9.36 -9.14
C ILE A 81 -9.10 9.56 -9.27
N GLU A 82 -9.63 10.71 -8.88
CA GLU A 82 -11.04 11.04 -9.08
C GLU A 82 -11.39 11.12 -10.58
N ALA A 83 -10.55 11.78 -11.39
CA ALA A 83 -10.75 11.83 -12.84
C ALA A 83 -10.70 10.41 -13.45
N LYS A 84 -9.71 9.60 -13.07
CA LYS A 84 -9.59 8.21 -13.51
C LYS A 84 -10.83 7.39 -13.15
N THR A 85 -11.29 7.53 -11.91
CA THR A 85 -12.51 6.86 -11.44
C THR A 85 -13.71 7.19 -12.30
N ARG A 86 -13.90 8.48 -12.65
CA ARG A 86 -15.01 8.91 -13.50
C ARG A 86 -14.91 8.38 -14.93
N PHE A 87 -13.70 8.30 -15.49
CA PHE A 87 -13.48 7.62 -16.76
C PHE A 87 -13.91 6.15 -16.68
N VAL A 88 -13.52 5.45 -15.62
CA VAL A 88 -13.88 4.03 -15.44
C VAL A 88 -15.37 3.83 -15.19
N GLU A 89 -16.02 4.72 -14.43
CA GLU A 89 -17.47 4.68 -14.20
C GLU A 89 -18.27 4.88 -15.51
N ARG A 90 -17.76 5.72 -16.42
CA ARG A 90 -18.37 5.97 -17.72
C ARG A 90 -18.11 4.85 -18.74
N ASP A 91 -16.85 4.45 -18.91
CA ASP A 91 -16.37 3.64 -20.03
C ASP A 91 -16.11 2.17 -19.64
N GLY A 92 -16.02 1.89 -18.33
CA GLY A 92 -15.64 0.59 -17.81
C GLY A 92 -14.12 0.35 -17.82
N LEU A 93 -13.72 -0.79 -17.26
CA LEU A 93 -12.34 -1.28 -17.28
C LEU A 93 -12.13 -2.31 -18.39
N ALA A 94 -11.01 -2.20 -19.08
CA ALA A 94 -10.54 -3.22 -19.99
C ALA A 94 -10.28 -4.56 -19.25
N LEU A 95 -10.26 -5.69 -20.00
CA LEU A 95 -10.14 -7.03 -19.42
C LEU A 95 -8.83 -7.20 -18.63
N GLY A 96 -7.69 -6.74 -19.15
CA GLY A 96 -6.39 -6.87 -18.50
C GLY A 96 -6.36 -6.22 -17.12
N PRO A 97 -6.59 -4.89 -17.00
CA PRO A 97 -6.71 -4.20 -15.71
C PRO A 97 -7.71 -4.85 -14.76
N ARG A 98 -8.90 -5.28 -15.25
CA ARG A 98 -9.92 -5.96 -14.43
C ARG A 98 -9.46 -7.29 -13.84
N LEU A 99 -8.58 -8.02 -14.52
CA LEU A 99 -7.98 -9.25 -13.99
C LEU A 99 -6.88 -8.95 -12.98
N LEU A 100 -6.03 -7.94 -13.26
CA LEU A 100 -4.87 -7.62 -12.43
C LEU A 100 -5.25 -6.91 -11.11
N GLU A 101 -6.31 -6.12 -11.10
CA GLU A 101 -6.73 -5.39 -9.90
C GLU A 101 -7.23 -6.30 -8.77
N ASP A 102 -7.73 -7.50 -9.09
CA ASP A 102 -8.26 -8.46 -8.13
C ASP A 102 -7.27 -9.60 -7.84
N VAL A 103 -6.16 -9.23 -7.18
CA VAL A 103 -5.12 -10.17 -6.78
C VAL A 103 -5.66 -11.34 -5.97
N ALA A 104 -6.66 -11.10 -5.10
CA ALA A 104 -7.26 -12.15 -4.29
C ALA A 104 -8.03 -13.17 -5.13
N ARG A 105 -8.83 -12.70 -6.08
CA ARG A 105 -9.57 -13.57 -7.01
C ARG A 105 -8.63 -14.37 -7.91
N MET A 106 -7.64 -13.68 -8.48
CA MET A 106 -6.63 -14.32 -9.33
C MET A 106 -5.82 -15.35 -8.54
N GLY A 107 -5.39 -15.01 -7.32
CA GLY A 107 -4.66 -15.92 -6.45
C GLY A 107 -5.48 -17.15 -6.06
N LYS A 108 -6.78 -17.01 -5.79
CA LYS A 108 -7.69 -18.14 -5.53
C LYS A 108 -7.86 -19.03 -6.76
N LEU A 109 -8.11 -18.45 -7.94
CA LEU A 109 -8.32 -19.21 -9.19
C LEU A 109 -7.06 -19.94 -9.60
N CYS A 110 -5.93 -19.26 -9.67
CA CYS A 110 -4.65 -19.86 -10.05
C CYS A 110 -4.14 -20.85 -8.99
N GLY A 111 -4.49 -20.63 -7.72
CA GLY A 111 -4.15 -21.50 -6.60
C GLY A 111 -4.93 -22.81 -6.54
N LEU A 112 -5.95 -23.04 -7.39
CA LEU A 112 -6.62 -24.34 -7.50
C LEU A 112 -5.68 -25.41 -8.09
N PHE A 113 -4.82 -25.02 -9.03
CA PHE A 113 -3.86 -25.90 -9.70
C PHE A 113 -2.49 -25.20 -9.81
N PRO A 114 -1.80 -24.89 -8.69
CA PRO A 114 -0.64 -24.03 -8.70
C PRO A 114 0.53 -24.59 -9.50
N GLN A 115 0.74 -25.91 -9.45
CA GLN A 115 1.82 -26.58 -10.19
C GLN A 115 1.60 -26.49 -11.71
N LEU A 116 0.36 -26.72 -12.16
CA LEU A 116 -0.01 -26.60 -13.57
C LEU A 116 0.15 -25.13 -14.05
N MET A 117 -0.34 -24.18 -13.26
CA MET A 117 -0.21 -22.75 -13.59
C MET A 117 1.25 -22.31 -13.62
N ASN A 118 2.07 -22.73 -12.66
CA ASN A 118 3.49 -22.44 -12.65
C ASN A 118 4.20 -23.01 -13.87
N TRP A 119 3.87 -24.26 -14.25
CA TRP A 119 4.40 -24.89 -15.45
C TRP A 119 3.98 -24.15 -16.72
N MET A 120 2.71 -23.79 -16.84
CA MET A 120 2.18 -23.02 -17.98
C MET A 120 2.85 -21.64 -18.07
N LEU A 121 3.03 -20.93 -16.96
CA LEU A 121 3.66 -19.61 -16.92
C LEU A 121 5.18 -19.66 -17.19
N ALA A 122 5.84 -20.76 -16.82
CA ALA A 122 7.25 -21.00 -17.12
C ALA A 122 7.47 -21.43 -18.59
N SER A 123 6.46 -21.96 -19.26
CA SER A 123 6.53 -22.37 -20.67
C SER A 123 6.68 -21.15 -21.58
N GLY A 124 7.69 -21.15 -22.47
CA GLY A 124 8.03 -20.02 -23.33
C GLY A 124 6.92 -19.56 -24.29
N ARG A 125 6.07 -20.47 -24.81
CA ARG A 125 4.96 -20.11 -25.70
C ARG A 125 3.65 -19.89 -24.95
N THR A 126 3.27 -20.83 -24.10
CA THR A 126 2.02 -20.77 -23.34
C THR A 126 2.05 -19.61 -22.33
N GLY A 127 3.16 -19.42 -21.62
CA GLY A 127 3.31 -18.33 -20.66
C GLY A 127 3.21 -16.95 -21.33
N ARG A 128 3.81 -16.76 -22.51
CA ARG A 128 3.66 -15.51 -23.26
C ARG A 128 2.22 -15.25 -23.70
N LEU A 129 1.52 -16.28 -24.17
CA LEU A 129 0.12 -16.15 -24.55
C LEU A 129 -0.77 -15.78 -23.37
N LEU A 130 -0.62 -16.46 -22.22
CA LEU A 130 -1.36 -16.18 -21.00
C LEU A 130 -1.11 -14.76 -20.49
N LYS A 131 0.15 -14.33 -20.44
CA LYS A 131 0.50 -12.96 -20.06
C LYS A 131 -0.15 -11.95 -21.01
N ARG A 132 -0.10 -12.19 -22.33
CA ARG A 132 -0.69 -11.30 -23.34
C ARG A 132 -2.20 -11.15 -23.14
N VAL A 133 -2.92 -12.25 -22.90
CA VAL A 133 -4.37 -12.23 -22.63
C VAL A 133 -4.70 -11.49 -21.35
N ALA A 134 -3.86 -11.61 -20.31
CA ALA A 134 -3.98 -10.88 -19.06
C ALA A 134 -3.50 -9.42 -19.15
N GLY A 135 -3.05 -8.93 -20.31
CA GLY A 135 -2.50 -7.58 -20.46
C GLY A 135 -1.11 -7.39 -19.81
N ILE A 136 -0.43 -8.48 -19.46
CA ILE A 136 0.90 -8.48 -18.85
C ILE A 136 1.96 -8.52 -19.95
N HIS A 137 3.06 -7.79 -19.74
CA HIS A 137 4.21 -7.85 -20.65
C HIS A 137 4.85 -9.24 -20.64
N GLU A 138 5.21 -9.76 -21.82
CA GLU A 138 5.70 -11.14 -21.98
C GLU A 138 6.99 -11.43 -21.18
N ASP A 139 7.87 -10.46 -21.04
CA ASP A 139 9.12 -10.60 -20.29
C ASP A 139 8.94 -10.38 -18.79
N ARG A 140 7.78 -9.89 -18.33
CA ARG A 140 7.57 -9.66 -16.90
C ARG A 140 7.66 -10.95 -16.11
N ARG A 141 8.59 -11.02 -15.18
CA ARG A 141 8.68 -12.13 -14.23
C ARG A 141 7.50 -12.08 -13.26
N LEU A 142 6.79 -13.19 -13.15
CA LEU A 142 5.69 -13.35 -12.20
C LEU A 142 6.16 -14.14 -10.98
N PRO A 143 5.52 -13.97 -9.82
CA PRO A 143 5.80 -14.79 -8.65
C PRO A 143 5.42 -16.25 -8.94
N ILE A 144 6.13 -17.17 -8.33
CA ILE A 144 5.75 -18.59 -8.31
C ILE A 144 4.54 -18.72 -7.39
N LEU A 145 3.46 -19.31 -7.89
CA LEU A 145 2.26 -19.52 -7.09
C LEU A 145 2.54 -20.57 -6.00
N PRO A 146 2.22 -20.27 -4.75
CA PRO A 146 2.47 -21.19 -3.64
C PRO A 146 1.56 -22.41 -3.70
N GLY A 147 2.03 -23.54 -3.16
CA GLY A 147 1.24 -24.78 -3.08
C GLY A 147 0.01 -24.67 -2.17
N ALA A 148 0.03 -23.76 -1.20
CA ALA A 148 -1.10 -23.42 -0.35
C ALA A 148 -1.11 -21.92 -0.02
N SER A 149 -2.29 -21.32 0.10
CA SER A 149 -2.43 -19.94 0.55
C SER A 149 -2.12 -19.81 2.04
N PHE A 150 -1.78 -18.60 2.47
CA PHE A 150 -1.64 -18.30 3.89
C PHE A 150 -2.92 -18.62 4.69
N ASP A 151 -4.10 -18.36 4.14
CA ASP A 151 -5.38 -18.67 4.80
C ASP A 151 -5.53 -20.16 5.11
N THR A 152 -5.07 -21.01 4.20
CA THR A 152 -5.10 -22.47 4.40
C THR A 152 -4.15 -22.88 5.53
N TRP A 153 -2.95 -22.29 5.56
CA TRP A 153 -1.97 -22.51 6.63
C TRP A 153 -2.48 -21.95 7.97
N ALA A 154 -2.95 -20.69 8.01
CA ALA A 154 -3.45 -20.05 9.23
C ALA A 154 -4.61 -20.82 9.87
N ARG A 155 -5.50 -21.39 9.03
CA ARG A 155 -6.61 -22.23 9.52
C ARG A 155 -6.08 -23.52 10.19
N ARG A 156 -5.06 -24.16 9.60
CA ARG A 156 -4.42 -25.34 10.19
C ARG A 156 -3.73 -25.05 11.50
N GLN A 157 -3.17 -23.84 11.64
CA GLN A 157 -2.53 -23.36 12.87
C GLN A 157 -3.52 -22.81 13.91
N GLY A 158 -4.84 -22.85 13.65
CA GLY A 158 -5.85 -22.33 14.57
C GLY A 158 -5.91 -20.80 14.68
N LEU A 159 -5.15 -20.06 13.87
CA LEU A 159 -5.02 -18.60 13.96
C LEU A 159 -6.29 -17.83 13.55
N MET A 160 -7.27 -18.50 12.93
CA MET A 160 -8.57 -17.92 12.59
C MET A 160 -9.59 -18.05 13.72
N GLN A 161 -9.20 -18.61 14.87
CA GLN A 161 -10.00 -18.66 16.09
C GLN A 161 -9.61 -17.47 16.99
N LYS A 162 -10.61 -16.72 17.49
CA LYS A 162 -10.34 -15.58 18.37
C LYS A 162 -9.68 -16.06 19.67
N PRO A 163 -8.64 -15.35 20.15
CA PRO A 163 -8.09 -15.55 21.48
C PRO A 163 -9.16 -15.35 22.57
N ALA A 164 -8.93 -15.94 23.73
CA ALA A 164 -9.83 -15.79 24.88
C ALA A 164 -10.03 -14.29 25.24
N PRO A 165 -11.23 -13.88 25.70
CA PRO A 165 -11.46 -12.54 26.21
C PRO A 165 -10.43 -12.18 27.30
N GLY A 166 -9.87 -10.97 27.24
CA GLY A 166 -8.86 -10.52 28.22
C GLY A 166 -7.42 -10.99 27.98
N ALA A 167 -7.15 -11.73 26.89
CA ALA A 167 -5.79 -12.08 26.54
C ALA A 167 -4.92 -10.82 26.36
N ALA A 168 -3.76 -10.81 27.05
CA ALA A 168 -2.78 -9.76 26.89
C ALA A 168 -2.02 -9.90 25.55
N ASN A 169 -1.46 -8.80 25.04
CA ASN A 169 -0.61 -8.78 23.84
C ASN A 169 -1.23 -9.50 22.63
N LYS A 170 -2.50 -9.18 22.31
CA LYS A 170 -3.21 -9.74 21.15
C LYS A 170 -3.28 -8.76 19.98
N VAL A 171 -3.09 -9.27 18.78
CA VAL A 171 -3.20 -8.49 17.55
C VAL A 171 -4.15 -9.14 16.55
N ALA A 172 -4.85 -8.30 15.76
CA ALA A 172 -5.57 -8.73 14.57
C ALA A 172 -4.68 -8.49 13.34
N TYR A 173 -4.25 -9.57 12.70
CA TYR A 173 -3.31 -9.46 11.59
C TYR A 173 -4.01 -9.30 10.25
N PHE A 174 -3.79 -8.17 9.60
CA PHE A 174 -4.21 -7.89 8.23
C PHE A 174 -3.08 -8.26 7.25
N ALA A 175 -3.11 -9.47 6.72
CA ALA A 175 -2.05 -10.02 5.85
C ALA A 175 -2.05 -9.42 4.44
N GLY A 176 -3.19 -8.85 3.99
CA GLY A 176 -3.36 -8.32 2.65
C GLY A 176 -3.37 -9.40 1.55
N CYS A 177 -3.69 -9.00 0.31
CA CYS A 177 -3.88 -9.96 -0.79
C CYS A 177 -2.55 -10.59 -1.25
N SER A 178 -1.46 -9.82 -1.36
CA SER A 178 -0.17 -10.35 -1.82
C SER A 178 0.45 -11.33 -0.83
N GLY A 179 0.39 -11.05 0.48
CA GLY A 179 0.85 -11.98 1.50
C GLY A 179 0.01 -13.26 1.55
N ARG A 180 -1.31 -13.15 1.35
CA ARG A 180 -2.19 -14.33 1.42
C ARG A 180 -2.02 -15.29 0.25
N TYR A 181 -1.78 -14.78 -0.96
CA TYR A 181 -1.88 -15.58 -2.19
C TYR A 181 -0.60 -15.66 -3.02
N LEU A 182 0.34 -14.73 -2.86
CA LEU A 182 1.56 -14.69 -3.67
C LEU A 182 2.83 -14.99 -2.86
N TYR A 183 2.88 -14.55 -1.60
CA TYR A 183 4.05 -14.66 -0.72
C TYR A 183 3.64 -15.09 0.69
N PRO A 184 3.05 -16.31 0.88
CA PRO A 184 2.56 -16.77 2.18
C PRO A 184 3.67 -16.91 3.23
N GLU A 185 4.92 -17.02 2.82
CA GLU A 185 6.09 -17.06 3.69
C GLU A 185 6.24 -15.78 4.54
N VAL A 186 5.82 -14.63 4.02
CA VAL A 186 5.90 -13.37 4.77
C VAL A 186 4.93 -13.33 5.96
N PRO A 187 3.62 -13.60 5.79
CA PRO A 187 2.71 -13.70 6.94
C PRO A 187 3.02 -14.86 7.87
N GLN A 188 3.57 -15.98 7.38
CA GLN A 188 4.06 -17.07 8.24
C GLN A 188 5.22 -16.59 9.12
N ALA A 189 6.21 -15.94 8.53
CA ALA A 189 7.32 -15.34 9.26
C ALA A 189 6.86 -14.32 10.31
N LEU A 190 5.83 -13.50 10.00
CA LEU A 190 5.22 -12.61 10.99
C LEU A 190 4.71 -13.39 12.18
N VAL A 191 3.91 -14.43 11.95
CA VAL A 191 3.33 -15.24 13.03
C VAL A 191 4.43 -15.82 13.92
N HIS A 192 5.49 -16.39 13.35
CA HIS A 192 6.60 -16.96 14.13
C HIS A 192 7.33 -15.90 14.96
N VAL A 193 7.66 -14.75 14.38
CA VAL A 193 8.34 -13.66 15.11
C VAL A 193 7.44 -13.10 16.23
N PHE A 194 6.15 -12.96 15.98
CA PHE A 194 5.20 -12.44 16.98
C PHE A 194 4.99 -13.45 18.12
N GLN A 195 4.80 -14.72 17.81
CA GLN A 195 4.66 -15.79 18.81
C GLN A 195 5.92 -15.95 19.66
N HIS A 196 7.12 -15.82 19.05
CA HIS A 196 8.37 -15.79 19.79
C HIS A 196 8.42 -14.61 20.78
N GLY A 197 7.88 -13.47 20.41
CA GLY A 197 7.70 -12.30 21.29
C GLY A 197 6.52 -12.42 22.29
N GLY A 198 5.86 -13.58 22.42
CA GLY A 198 4.70 -13.76 23.30
C GLY A 198 3.44 -13.02 22.85
N ILE A 199 3.36 -12.65 21.56
CA ILE A 199 2.23 -11.92 20.99
C ILE A 199 1.25 -12.91 20.35
N GLN A 200 -0.01 -12.86 20.75
CA GLN A 200 -1.07 -13.71 20.18
C GLN A 200 -1.59 -13.11 18.87
N VAL A 201 -1.46 -13.87 17.79
CA VAL A 201 -1.90 -13.43 16.44
C VAL A 201 -3.25 -14.04 16.10
N TYR A 202 -4.24 -13.20 15.83
CA TYR A 202 -5.53 -13.57 15.27
C TYR A 202 -5.61 -13.10 13.81
N VAL A 203 -6.00 -13.99 12.91
CA VAL A 203 -6.18 -13.69 11.48
C VAL A 203 -7.68 -13.62 11.19
N PRO A 204 -8.28 -12.42 11.16
CA PRO A 204 -9.70 -12.27 10.85
C PRO A 204 -9.97 -12.52 9.37
N ASP A 205 -11.22 -12.79 9.05
CA ASP A 205 -11.68 -12.76 7.66
C ASP A 205 -11.49 -11.34 7.09
N GLN A 206 -10.92 -11.23 5.91
CA GLN A 206 -10.50 -9.94 5.34
C GLN A 206 -10.59 -9.93 3.82
N GLN A 207 -10.88 -8.76 3.27
CA GLN A 207 -10.79 -8.49 1.83
C GLN A 207 -9.44 -7.83 1.49
N CYS A 208 -9.19 -7.53 0.21
CA CYS A 208 -8.07 -6.69 -0.19
C CYS A 208 -8.20 -5.30 0.46
N CYS A 209 -7.07 -4.62 0.72
CA CYS A 209 -7.09 -3.22 1.18
C CYS A 209 -7.64 -2.23 0.13
N GLY A 210 -7.91 -2.69 -1.08
CA GLY A 210 -8.48 -1.88 -2.15
C GLY A 210 -7.48 -1.04 -2.94
N MET A 211 -6.20 -1.00 -2.62
CA MET A 211 -5.24 -0.19 -3.37
C MET A 211 -5.16 -0.56 -4.86
N PRO A 212 -5.10 -1.84 -5.28
CA PRO A 212 -5.08 -2.16 -6.70
C PRO A 212 -6.33 -1.70 -7.44
N THR A 213 -7.52 -1.85 -6.86
CA THR A 213 -8.79 -1.41 -7.46
C THR A 213 -8.92 0.12 -7.47
N LEU A 214 -8.42 0.82 -6.43
CA LEU A 214 -8.34 2.27 -6.38
C LEU A 214 -7.46 2.81 -7.52
N LEU A 215 -6.28 2.21 -7.71
CA LEU A 215 -5.35 2.61 -8.77
C LEU A 215 -5.91 2.40 -10.17
N GLU A 216 -6.79 1.43 -10.35
CA GLU A 216 -7.49 1.21 -11.64
C GLU A 216 -8.78 2.03 -11.76
N GLY A 217 -9.20 2.77 -10.72
CA GLY A 217 -10.41 3.60 -10.72
C GLY A 217 -11.71 2.83 -10.49
N ASP A 218 -11.65 1.53 -10.10
CA ASP A 218 -12.84 0.76 -9.71
C ASP A 218 -13.29 1.13 -8.30
N ARG A 219 -13.95 2.30 -8.19
CA ARG A 219 -14.47 2.82 -6.92
C ARG A 219 -15.43 1.86 -6.25
N LYS A 220 -16.34 1.27 -7.02
CA LYS A 220 -17.39 0.37 -6.50
C LYS A 220 -16.77 -0.82 -5.75
N LYS A 221 -15.78 -1.45 -6.35
CA LYS A 221 -15.10 -2.60 -5.77
C LYS A 221 -14.19 -2.19 -4.60
N THR A 222 -13.48 -1.07 -4.74
CA THR A 222 -12.66 -0.51 -3.66
C THR A 222 -13.48 -0.23 -2.41
N LEU A 223 -14.63 0.44 -2.55
CA LEU A 223 -15.53 0.75 -1.43
C LEU A 223 -16.15 -0.51 -0.83
N ALA A 224 -16.52 -1.50 -1.65
CA ALA A 224 -17.06 -2.77 -1.16
C ALA A 224 -16.04 -3.55 -0.31
N PHE A 225 -14.78 -3.62 -0.75
CA PHE A 225 -13.71 -4.25 0.03
C PHE A 225 -13.44 -3.52 1.33
N MET A 226 -13.37 -2.18 1.27
CA MET A 226 -13.04 -1.38 2.44
C MET A 226 -14.19 -1.36 3.45
N ALA A 227 -15.44 -1.26 3.03
CA ALA A 227 -16.60 -1.32 3.93
C ALA A 227 -16.62 -2.63 4.73
N ALA A 228 -16.43 -3.78 4.05
CA ALA A 228 -16.36 -5.08 4.73
C ALA A 228 -15.18 -5.20 5.69
N ASN A 229 -14.01 -4.61 5.35
CA ASN A 229 -12.87 -4.59 6.25
C ASN A 229 -13.10 -3.68 7.45
N VAL A 230 -13.64 -2.47 7.25
CA VAL A 230 -13.90 -1.51 8.34
C VAL A 230 -14.91 -2.07 9.33
N GLU A 231 -16.00 -2.70 8.86
CA GLU A 231 -16.99 -3.34 9.72
C GLU A 231 -16.35 -4.37 10.68
N ARG A 232 -15.52 -5.26 10.12
CA ARG A 232 -14.86 -6.32 10.91
C ARG A 232 -13.76 -5.80 11.82
N LEU A 233 -12.92 -4.92 11.28
CA LEU A 233 -11.76 -4.40 12.00
C LEU A 233 -12.18 -3.43 13.12
N SER A 234 -13.21 -2.59 12.94
CA SER A 234 -13.70 -1.71 13.99
C SER A 234 -14.32 -2.49 15.17
N ALA A 235 -15.00 -3.60 14.89
CA ALA A 235 -15.48 -4.51 15.94
C ALA A 235 -14.31 -5.11 16.75
N LEU A 236 -13.22 -5.51 16.08
CA LEU A 236 -12.03 -6.03 16.76
C LEU A 236 -11.31 -4.95 17.57
N VAL A 237 -11.28 -3.72 17.09
CA VAL A 237 -10.74 -2.58 17.86
C VAL A 237 -11.56 -2.37 19.14
N ALA A 238 -12.89 -2.44 19.06
CA ALA A 238 -13.76 -2.36 20.24
C ALA A 238 -13.52 -3.51 21.25
N GLU A 239 -13.06 -4.69 20.78
CA GLU A 239 -12.64 -5.82 21.62
C GLU A 239 -11.17 -5.68 22.15
N GLY A 240 -10.51 -4.55 21.88
CA GLY A 240 -9.15 -4.24 22.34
C GLY A 240 -8.02 -4.86 21.50
N PHE A 241 -8.28 -5.23 20.24
CA PHE A 241 -7.21 -5.66 19.33
C PHE A 241 -6.49 -4.44 18.73
N THR A 242 -5.17 -4.54 18.63
CA THR A 242 -4.38 -3.71 17.70
C THR A 242 -4.39 -4.40 16.34
N ILE A 243 -4.65 -3.64 15.28
CA ILE A 243 -4.57 -4.14 13.90
C ILE A 243 -3.12 -4.01 13.45
N VAL A 244 -2.56 -5.08 12.88
CA VAL A 244 -1.17 -5.11 12.42
C VAL A 244 -1.10 -5.49 10.94
N CYS A 245 -0.30 -4.74 10.16
CA CYS A 245 -0.04 -5.02 8.74
C CYS A 245 1.45 -5.25 8.50
N SER A 246 1.82 -6.24 7.68
CA SER A 246 3.20 -6.42 7.20
C SER A 246 3.47 -5.76 5.84
N CYS A 247 2.42 -5.39 5.11
CA CYS A 247 2.52 -4.73 3.81
C CYS A 247 2.37 -3.21 3.97
N PRO A 248 3.37 -2.39 3.57
CA PRO A 248 3.31 -0.93 3.74
C PRO A 248 2.18 -0.29 2.94
N THR A 249 1.78 -0.88 1.80
CA THR A 249 0.63 -0.41 1.03
C THR A 249 -0.68 -0.60 1.81
N CYS A 250 -0.88 -1.76 2.45
CA CYS A 250 -2.04 -1.98 3.31
C CYS A 250 -2.03 -1.04 4.52
N GLY A 251 -0.87 -0.87 5.16
CA GLY A 251 -0.70 0.08 6.26
C GLY A 251 -1.03 1.52 5.85
N PHE A 252 -0.54 1.97 4.70
CA PHE A 252 -0.85 3.30 4.15
C PHE A 252 -2.36 3.50 3.93
N VAL A 253 -3.03 2.51 3.32
CA VAL A 253 -4.49 2.58 3.10
C VAL A 253 -5.24 2.65 4.43
N LEU A 254 -4.97 1.73 5.36
CA LEU A 254 -5.71 1.63 6.61
C LEU A 254 -5.39 2.78 7.58
N LYS A 255 -4.13 3.25 7.66
CA LYS A 255 -3.71 4.31 8.61
C LYS A 255 -3.94 5.73 8.10
N LYS A 256 -3.77 5.97 6.79
CA LYS A 256 -3.79 7.32 6.21
C LYS A 256 -5.01 7.57 5.33
N LEU A 257 -5.17 6.82 4.24
CA LEU A 257 -6.26 7.08 3.29
C LEU A 257 -7.64 6.86 3.89
N LEU A 258 -7.80 5.84 4.72
CA LEU A 258 -9.10 5.49 5.30
C LEU A 258 -9.68 6.62 6.16
N LYS A 259 -8.86 7.31 6.95
CA LYS A 259 -9.29 8.40 7.81
C LYS A 259 -9.23 9.78 7.15
N GLU A 260 -8.75 9.86 5.91
CA GLU A 260 -8.65 11.13 5.20
C GLU A 260 -9.98 11.87 5.22
N ARG A 261 -9.95 13.12 5.72
CA ARG A 261 -11.12 14.00 5.92
C ARG A 261 -12.22 13.49 6.86
N ALA A 262 -12.13 12.27 7.40
CA ALA A 262 -13.12 11.69 8.29
C ALA A 262 -13.37 12.51 9.55
N TYR A 263 -12.35 13.20 10.06
CA TYR A 263 -12.45 14.08 11.22
C TYR A 263 -13.41 15.27 11.01
N TYR A 264 -13.71 15.62 9.77
CA TYR A 264 -14.64 16.73 9.46
C TYR A 264 -16.12 16.28 9.43
N ALA A 265 -16.39 14.99 9.47
CA ALA A 265 -17.74 14.44 9.44
C ALA A 265 -18.55 14.82 10.69
N ASP A 266 -19.80 15.23 10.50
CA ASP A 266 -20.69 15.59 11.60
C ASP A 266 -20.90 14.42 12.60
N ALA A 267 -20.98 13.19 12.09
CA ALA A 267 -21.11 11.99 12.93
C ALA A 267 -19.90 11.84 13.88
N TYR A 268 -18.67 12.05 13.39
CA TYR A 268 -17.49 12.01 14.25
C TYR A 268 -17.49 13.16 15.27
N GLN A 269 -17.81 14.39 14.84
CA GLN A 269 -17.85 15.55 15.73
C GLN A 269 -18.87 15.37 16.88
N THR A 270 -20.02 14.78 16.55
CA THR A 270 -21.03 14.42 17.56
C THR A 270 -20.51 13.35 18.52
N ALA A 271 -19.85 12.30 18.00
CA ALA A 271 -19.31 11.21 18.82
C ALA A 271 -18.26 11.68 19.84
N ILE A 272 -17.46 12.70 19.49
CA ILE A 272 -16.45 13.27 20.42
C ILE A 272 -16.96 14.46 21.25
N GLY A 273 -18.26 14.76 21.20
CA GLY A 273 -18.85 15.86 21.96
C GLY A 273 -18.33 17.25 21.57
N ALA A 274 -18.15 17.51 20.28
CA ALA A 274 -17.75 18.83 19.82
C ALA A 274 -18.89 19.86 20.02
N GLU A 275 -18.53 21.08 20.40
CA GLU A 275 -19.49 22.17 20.54
C GLU A 275 -20.09 22.57 19.20
N ALA A 276 -21.32 23.06 19.21
CA ALA A 276 -21.97 23.55 17.99
C ALA A 276 -21.13 24.67 17.32
N GLY A 277 -20.87 24.53 16.03
CA GLY A 277 -20.09 25.49 15.26
C GLY A 277 -18.55 25.32 15.38
N ILE A 278 -18.05 24.35 16.11
CA ILE A 278 -16.63 24.01 16.23
C ILE A 278 -16.36 22.65 15.61
N LEU A 279 -15.26 22.54 14.86
CA LEU A 279 -14.65 21.27 14.43
C LEU A 279 -13.45 20.99 15.34
N LYS A 280 -13.45 19.84 15.98
CA LYS A 280 -12.31 19.32 16.77
C LYS A 280 -11.51 18.37 15.88
N VAL A 281 -10.27 18.74 15.51
CA VAL A 281 -9.37 17.94 14.70
C VAL A 281 -8.18 17.51 15.55
N PRO A 282 -7.90 16.21 15.69
CA PRO A 282 -6.76 15.77 16.50
C PRO A 282 -5.44 16.33 16.01
N VAL A 283 -4.57 16.73 16.94
CA VAL A 283 -3.19 17.13 16.65
C VAL A 283 -2.38 15.88 16.36
N GLU A 284 -1.78 15.77 15.18
CA GLU A 284 -0.89 14.64 14.86
C GLU A 284 0.37 14.71 15.75
N GLY A 285 0.71 13.61 16.40
CA GLY A 285 1.95 13.46 17.19
C GLY A 285 1.82 13.51 18.71
N ASP A 286 0.71 13.97 19.28
CA ASP A 286 0.58 14.21 20.74
C ASP A 286 0.23 12.97 21.60
N ARG A 287 0.21 11.79 20.99
CA ARG A 287 -0.12 10.52 21.70
C ARG A 287 1.01 10.01 22.62
N ALA A 288 2.20 10.61 22.55
CA ALA A 288 3.35 10.16 23.33
C ALA A 288 3.30 10.56 24.82
N THR A 289 2.44 11.51 25.20
CA THR A 289 2.45 12.11 26.54
C THR A 289 1.46 11.52 27.54
N GLY A 290 0.60 10.55 27.11
CA GLY A 290 -0.42 9.97 28.02
C GLY A 290 -1.57 10.92 28.39
N ALA A 291 -1.50 12.20 28.07
CA ALA A 291 -2.63 13.11 28.05
C ALA A 291 -3.51 12.75 26.83
N GLY A 292 -4.83 12.77 27.00
CA GLY A 292 -5.76 12.46 25.90
C GLY A 292 -5.48 13.30 24.65
N PRO A 293 -6.04 12.97 23.49
CA PRO A 293 -5.71 13.62 22.24
C PRO A 293 -5.94 15.14 22.34
N ALA A 294 -4.92 15.93 22.06
CA ALA A 294 -5.06 17.36 21.89
C ALA A 294 -5.83 17.65 20.59
N PHE A 295 -6.66 18.68 20.57
CA PHE A 295 -7.48 19.05 19.42
C PHE A 295 -7.21 20.49 18.99
N HIS A 296 -7.10 20.70 17.67
CA HIS A 296 -7.30 22.01 17.08
C HIS A 296 -8.82 22.29 17.01
N ASN A 297 -9.24 23.42 17.60
CA ASN A 297 -10.62 23.90 17.53
C ASN A 297 -10.76 24.87 16.36
N ILE A 298 -11.51 24.47 15.33
CA ILE A 298 -11.68 25.22 14.09
C ILE A 298 -13.13 25.69 13.96
N ARG A 299 -13.36 26.98 13.69
CA ARG A 299 -14.71 27.54 13.53
C ARG A 299 -15.35 27.07 12.21
N LYS A 300 -16.48 26.37 12.29
CA LYS A 300 -17.29 25.92 11.13
C LYS A 300 -17.75 27.07 10.25
N SER A 301 -18.07 28.23 10.82
CA SER A 301 -18.53 29.42 10.09
C SER A 301 -17.48 29.92 9.06
N ILE A 302 -16.19 29.72 9.34
CA ILE A 302 -15.09 30.17 8.49
C ILE A 302 -14.69 29.06 7.51
N TYR A 303 -14.51 27.85 7.99
CA TYR A 303 -13.83 26.77 7.26
C TYR A 303 -14.76 25.60 6.86
N GLY A 304 -16.02 25.56 7.34
CA GLY A 304 -16.93 24.43 7.11
C GLY A 304 -17.34 24.19 5.64
N LYS A 305 -17.09 25.15 4.75
CA LYS A 305 -17.26 24.95 3.31
C LYS A 305 -16.11 24.15 2.69
N ILE A 306 -14.92 24.22 3.28
CA ILE A 306 -13.68 23.60 2.79
C ILE A 306 -13.42 22.30 3.55
N LEU A 307 -13.62 22.32 4.88
CA LEU A 307 -13.38 21.18 5.77
C LEU A 307 -14.63 20.32 5.91
N LYS A 308 -14.77 19.36 5.01
CA LYS A 308 -15.87 18.37 4.98
C LYS A 308 -15.33 16.98 4.66
N ASP A 309 -16.07 15.97 5.09
CA ASP A 309 -15.78 14.58 4.74
C ASP A 309 -16.26 14.31 3.30
N ASP A 310 -15.42 14.66 2.34
CA ASP A 310 -15.61 14.37 0.91
C ASP A 310 -14.43 13.58 0.33
N GLY A 311 -13.68 12.88 1.18
CA GLY A 311 -12.60 11.98 0.78
C GLY A 311 -13.11 10.74 0.03
N TYR A 312 -12.18 9.96 -0.51
CA TYR A 312 -12.50 8.76 -1.30
C TYR A 312 -13.41 7.77 -0.55
N PHE A 313 -13.23 7.63 0.76
CA PHE A 313 -13.97 6.71 1.63
C PHE A 313 -15.12 7.38 2.40
N ALA A 314 -15.56 8.58 2.04
CA ALA A 314 -16.59 9.35 2.75
C ALA A 314 -17.95 8.63 2.89
N SER A 315 -18.24 7.64 2.03
CA SER A 315 -19.47 6.82 2.12
C SER A 315 -19.44 5.75 3.22
N ILE A 316 -18.29 5.54 3.85
CA ILE A 316 -18.12 4.57 4.96
C ILE A 316 -18.18 5.35 6.28
N ASP A 317 -18.77 4.77 7.32
CA ASP A 317 -18.91 5.41 8.63
C ASP A 317 -17.60 6.03 9.14
N PRO A 318 -17.54 7.35 9.39
CA PRO A 318 -16.32 8.05 9.75
C PRO A 318 -15.77 7.65 11.12
N VAL A 319 -16.61 7.28 12.06
CA VAL A 319 -16.18 6.86 13.41
C VAL A 319 -15.43 5.53 13.31
N SER A 320 -15.98 4.58 12.59
CA SER A 320 -15.35 3.27 12.36
C SER A 320 -14.05 3.41 11.53
N ARG A 321 -14.03 4.29 10.52
CA ARG A 321 -12.81 4.57 9.73
C ARG A 321 -11.68 5.09 10.62
N ILE A 322 -11.99 6.05 11.49
CA ILE A 322 -11.02 6.63 12.42
C ILE A 322 -10.57 5.59 13.43
N ALA A 323 -11.50 4.82 14.03
CA ALA A 323 -11.16 3.76 14.97
C ALA A 323 -10.18 2.74 14.38
N VAL A 324 -10.45 2.25 13.16
CA VAL A 324 -9.54 1.34 12.45
C VAL A 324 -8.19 2.00 12.18
N ALA A 325 -8.19 3.22 11.62
CA ALA A 325 -6.95 3.88 11.22
C ALA A 325 -6.03 4.17 12.42
N GLU A 326 -6.61 4.56 13.55
CA GLU A 326 -5.85 4.93 14.74
C GLU A 326 -5.34 3.72 15.54
N ASN A 327 -5.95 2.56 15.36
CA ASN A 327 -5.53 1.31 15.99
C ASN A 327 -4.81 0.36 15.01
N THR A 328 -4.41 0.87 13.83
CA THR A 328 -3.58 0.13 12.87
C THR A 328 -2.11 0.51 13.03
N MET A 329 -1.24 -0.48 13.13
CA MET A 329 0.22 -0.32 13.16
C MET A 329 0.89 -1.14 12.05
N ASP A 330 2.02 -0.67 11.54
CA ASP A 330 2.94 -1.52 10.80
C ASP A 330 3.52 -2.60 11.74
N ALA A 331 3.77 -3.82 11.23
CA ALA A 331 4.25 -4.91 12.08
C ALA A 331 5.63 -4.62 12.67
N GLY A 332 6.50 -3.94 11.92
CA GLY A 332 7.79 -3.49 12.44
C GLY A 332 7.64 -2.40 13.51
N GLU A 333 6.69 -1.48 13.33
CA GLU A 333 6.35 -0.44 14.31
C GLU A 333 5.85 -1.07 15.61
N TYR A 334 4.96 -2.06 15.51
CA TYR A 334 4.43 -2.79 16.66
C TYR A 334 5.53 -3.54 17.41
N LEU A 335 6.35 -4.31 16.70
CA LEU A 335 7.46 -5.07 17.29
C LEU A 335 8.51 -4.16 17.95
N LEU A 336 8.86 -3.05 17.29
CA LEU A 336 9.84 -2.12 17.84
C LEU A 336 9.34 -1.53 19.16
N LYS A 337 8.05 -1.13 19.23
CA LYS A 337 7.43 -0.65 20.46
C LYS A 337 7.37 -1.74 21.53
N HIS A 338 7.00 -2.96 21.17
CA HIS A 338 6.92 -4.09 22.07
C HIS A 338 8.31 -4.41 22.66
N TYR A 339 9.34 -4.44 21.82
CA TYR A 339 10.72 -4.76 22.23
C TYR A 339 11.46 -3.63 22.98
N GLN A 340 10.97 -2.40 22.94
CA GLN A 340 11.49 -1.32 23.80
C GLN A 340 11.02 -1.46 25.25
N THR A 341 9.87 -2.07 25.48
CA THR A 341 9.29 -2.30 26.81
C THR A 341 9.72 -3.61 27.44
N ASP A 342 9.86 -4.67 26.63
CA ASP A 342 10.21 -6.01 27.09
C ASP A 342 11.43 -6.50 26.31
N GLN A 343 12.60 -6.51 26.89
CA GLN A 343 13.84 -6.90 26.22
C GLN A 343 13.78 -8.31 25.59
N PRO A 344 13.87 -8.45 24.28
CA PRO A 344 14.16 -9.75 23.70
C PRO A 344 15.33 -9.69 22.71
N ARG A 345 16.53 -9.74 23.24
CA ARG A 345 17.72 -10.09 22.45
C ARG A 345 18.07 -11.57 22.61
N ALA A 346 17.34 -12.30 23.45
CA ALA A 346 17.49 -13.74 23.64
C ALA A 346 16.72 -14.47 22.54
N GLY A 347 17.35 -15.37 21.82
CA GLY A 347 16.71 -16.26 20.85
C GLY A 347 16.91 -15.92 19.37
N PHE A 348 17.72 -14.92 19.03
CA PHE A 348 18.12 -14.67 17.63
C PHE A 348 19.60 -15.02 17.41
N LYS A 349 19.88 -15.84 16.40
CA LYS A 349 21.24 -16.10 15.89
C LYS A 349 21.85 -14.81 15.33
N PRO A 350 23.18 -14.68 15.31
CA PRO A 350 23.82 -13.55 14.66
C PRO A 350 23.51 -13.49 13.18
N LEU A 351 23.24 -12.28 12.67
CA LEU A 351 23.10 -12.02 11.25
C LEU A 351 24.49 -11.99 10.59
N THR A 352 24.77 -12.92 9.70
CA THR A 352 26.07 -13.05 9.02
C THR A 352 26.07 -12.51 7.58
N GLN A 353 24.89 -12.27 7.01
CA GLN A 353 24.70 -11.81 5.63
C GLN A 353 24.83 -10.29 5.54
N ARG A 354 25.38 -9.81 4.43
CA ARG A 354 25.35 -8.39 4.07
C ARG A 354 23.99 -8.05 3.47
N LEU A 355 23.27 -7.18 4.13
CA LEU A 355 21.95 -6.76 3.69
C LEU A 355 21.99 -5.37 3.06
N VAL A 356 21.20 -5.17 2.02
CA VAL A 356 20.80 -3.83 1.56
C VAL A 356 19.32 -3.67 1.78
N TYR A 357 18.95 -2.71 2.62
CA TYR A 357 17.56 -2.37 2.93
C TYR A 357 17.07 -1.24 2.04
N PHE A 358 15.97 -1.47 1.34
CA PHE A 358 15.26 -0.47 0.54
C PHE A 358 13.95 -0.06 1.22
N ALA A 359 13.83 1.22 1.57
CA ALA A 359 12.63 1.79 2.17
C ALA A 359 11.56 2.10 1.10
N PRO A 360 10.42 1.39 1.06
CA PRO A 360 9.40 1.60 0.04
C PRO A 360 8.60 2.90 0.23
N CYS A 361 8.04 3.43 -0.86
CA CYS A 361 7.33 4.71 -0.87
C CYS A 361 6.13 4.74 0.11
N HIS A 362 5.27 3.72 0.13
CA HIS A 362 4.12 3.69 1.02
C HIS A 362 4.49 3.49 2.51
N GLN A 363 5.68 3.04 2.82
CA GLN A 363 6.19 3.04 4.19
C GLN A 363 6.59 4.46 4.62
N ARG A 364 7.25 5.21 3.73
CA ARG A 364 7.59 6.63 3.95
C ARG A 364 6.36 7.50 4.17
N GLU A 365 5.29 7.28 3.41
CA GLU A 365 3.99 7.98 3.55
C GLU A 365 3.33 7.79 4.93
N GLN A 366 3.64 6.72 5.64
CA GLN A 366 3.08 6.49 6.96
C GLN A 366 3.70 7.36 8.05
N ASN A 367 4.84 8.02 7.80
CA ASN A 367 5.57 8.87 8.75
C ASN A 367 5.95 8.14 10.05
N ILE A 368 6.29 6.83 9.96
CA ILE A 368 6.66 5.97 11.10
C ILE A 368 8.17 5.73 11.21
N GLY A 369 8.98 6.45 10.46
CA GLY A 369 10.42 6.20 10.36
C GLY A 369 10.70 4.89 9.60
N ARG A 370 11.67 4.10 10.07
CA ARG A 370 12.10 2.83 9.47
C ARG A 370 12.15 1.74 10.55
N PRO A 371 10.99 1.28 11.03
CA PRO A 371 10.92 0.40 12.19
C PRO A 371 11.62 -0.94 11.96
N TYR A 372 11.49 -1.55 10.78
CA TYR A 372 12.17 -2.80 10.46
C TYR A 372 13.70 -2.63 10.40
N LEU A 373 14.20 -1.52 9.85
CA LEU A 373 15.62 -1.24 9.87
C LEU A 373 16.14 -1.10 11.32
N ALA A 374 15.37 -0.42 12.17
CA ALA A 374 15.70 -0.29 13.59
C ALA A 374 15.72 -1.65 14.28
N LEU A 375 14.73 -2.51 14.04
CA LEU A 375 14.68 -3.88 14.58
C LEU A 375 15.87 -4.72 14.11
N MET A 376 16.18 -4.74 12.83
CA MET A 376 17.29 -5.52 12.29
C MET A 376 18.65 -5.04 12.81
N LYS A 377 18.81 -3.73 13.09
CA LYS A 377 20.02 -3.19 13.72
C LYS A 377 20.21 -3.64 15.18
N LEU A 378 19.16 -4.12 15.84
CA LEU A 378 19.26 -4.73 17.17
C LEU A 378 19.84 -6.14 17.13
N LEU A 379 19.81 -6.80 15.96
CA LEU A 379 20.38 -8.14 15.79
C LEU A 379 21.92 -8.08 15.82
N ARG A 380 22.54 -9.07 16.47
CA ARG A 380 24.00 -9.16 16.53
C ARG A 380 24.60 -9.42 15.15
N GLY A 381 25.71 -8.79 14.83
CA GLY A 381 26.43 -8.97 13.57
C GLY A 381 25.78 -8.28 12.37
N SER A 382 24.79 -7.42 12.58
CA SER A 382 24.08 -6.75 11.49
C SER A 382 24.99 -5.83 10.68
N ALA A 383 25.17 -6.14 9.38
CA ALA A 383 25.77 -5.27 8.38
C ALA A 383 24.70 -4.89 7.36
N ILE A 384 24.06 -3.73 7.57
CA ILE A 384 22.92 -3.30 6.76
C ILE A 384 23.21 -1.94 6.15
N GLU A 385 23.29 -1.89 4.84
CA GLU A 385 23.32 -0.63 4.09
C GLU A 385 21.91 -0.23 3.68
N VAL A 386 21.68 1.07 3.51
CA VAL A 386 20.34 1.62 3.30
C VAL A 386 20.27 2.36 1.97
N ILE A 387 19.17 2.14 1.25
CA ILE A 387 18.78 2.93 0.09
C ILE A 387 17.43 3.57 0.40
N ASP A 388 17.42 4.90 0.49
CA ASP A 388 16.30 5.66 1.01
C ASP A 388 16.22 7.09 0.48
N GLY A 389 16.82 7.35 -0.66
CA GLY A 389 16.70 8.64 -1.33
C GLY A 389 15.24 9.03 -1.57
N THR A 390 14.93 10.32 -1.46
CA THR A 390 13.56 10.85 -1.59
C THR A 390 12.88 10.39 -2.89
N TYR A 391 13.64 10.33 -3.97
CA TYR A 391 13.14 9.93 -5.30
C TYR A 391 13.44 8.48 -5.64
N ASP A 392 14.02 7.70 -4.72
CA ASP A 392 14.27 6.28 -4.97
C ASP A 392 12.94 5.52 -5.10
N CYS A 393 12.71 4.99 -6.30
CA CYS A 393 11.51 4.25 -6.66
C CYS A 393 11.88 2.89 -7.24
N CYS A 394 11.18 1.83 -6.83
CA CYS A 394 11.37 0.51 -7.43
C CYS A 394 10.80 0.41 -8.85
N GLY A 395 9.99 1.36 -9.28
CA GLY A 395 9.38 1.40 -10.61
C GLY A 395 8.13 0.53 -10.78
N MET A 396 7.73 -0.28 -9.77
CA MET A 396 6.59 -1.20 -9.94
C MET A 396 5.23 -0.49 -9.97
N GLY A 397 5.05 0.58 -9.19
CA GLY A 397 3.80 1.34 -9.16
C GLY A 397 2.56 0.47 -8.89
N GLY A 398 2.57 -0.33 -7.84
CA GLY A 398 1.50 -1.27 -7.55
C GLY A 398 1.40 -2.36 -8.63
N ILE A 399 0.35 -2.31 -9.45
CA ILE A 399 0.15 -3.24 -10.58
C ILE A 399 0.59 -2.65 -11.93
N MET A 400 1.00 -1.37 -11.98
CA MET A 400 1.40 -0.69 -13.22
C MET A 400 2.50 -1.46 -13.97
N GLY A 401 3.55 -1.87 -13.27
CA GLY A 401 4.67 -2.57 -13.89
C GLY A 401 4.36 -3.95 -14.46
N TYR A 402 3.19 -4.52 -14.19
CA TYR A 402 2.72 -5.73 -14.88
C TYR A 402 2.18 -5.42 -16.28
N LYS A 403 1.55 -4.26 -16.45
CA LYS A 403 0.87 -3.90 -17.71
C LYS A 403 1.88 -3.81 -18.84
N ARG A 404 1.47 -4.31 -20.02
CA ARG A 404 2.33 -4.33 -21.21
C ARG A 404 2.86 -2.94 -21.56
N ASP A 405 1.97 -1.96 -21.60
CA ASP A 405 2.26 -0.62 -22.08
C ASP A 405 3.15 0.19 -21.11
N PHE A 406 3.24 -0.25 -19.84
CA PHE A 406 4.04 0.41 -18.80
C PHE A 406 5.31 -0.35 -18.41
N HIS A 407 5.57 -1.51 -19.02
CA HIS A 407 6.69 -2.37 -18.64
C HIS A 407 8.05 -1.67 -18.76
N GLU A 408 8.34 -1.09 -19.91
CA GLU A 408 9.61 -0.39 -20.15
C GLU A 408 9.78 0.80 -19.22
N HIS A 409 8.72 1.58 -18.99
CA HIS A 409 8.74 2.68 -18.04
C HIS A 409 9.00 2.21 -16.61
N SER A 410 8.39 1.09 -16.22
CA SER A 410 8.62 0.46 -14.92
C SER A 410 10.08 0.05 -14.74
N ILE A 411 10.69 -0.51 -15.77
CA ILE A 411 12.13 -0.85 -15.76
C ILE A 411 12.99 0.41 -15.65
N LYS A 412 12.73 1.42 -16.47
CA LYS A 412 13.46 2.70 -16.47
C LYS A 412 13.46 3.35 -15.08
N LEU A 413 12.30 3.41 -14.43
CA LEU A 413 12.15 3.98 -13.08
C LEU A 413 12.89 3.16 -12.00
N GLY A 414 12.94 1.84 -12.13
CA GLY A 414 13.58 0.96 -11.15
C GLY A 414 15.09 0.84 -11.32
N THR A 415 15.63 1.11 -12.51
CA THR A 415 17.05 0.90 -12.84
C THR A 415 18.00 1.69 -11.93
N PRO A 416 17.81 2.99 -11.64
CA PRO A 416 18.72 3.75 -10.77
C PRO A 416 18.83 3.15 -9.35
N VAL A 417 17.74 2.65 -8.81
CA VAL A 417 17.75 1.98 -7.49
C VAL A 417 18.50 0.66 -7.58
N MET A 418 18.30 -0.11 -8.66
CA MET A 418 19.00 -1.37 -8.85
C MET A 418 20.50 -1.21 -9.01
N GLU A 419 20.95 -0.15 -9.67
CA GLU A 419 22.37 0.21 -9.79
C GLU A 419 22.97 0.53 -8.42
N LYS A 420 22.25 1.32 -7.59
CA LYS A 420 22.64 1.61 -6.22
C LYS A 420 22.75 0.33 -5.36
N ILE A 421 21.81 -0.62 -5.53
CA ILE A 421 21.81 -1.91 -4.84
C ILE A 421 23.00 -2.76 -5.32
N ALA A 422 23.18 -2.90 -6.63
CA ALA A 422 24.24 -3.71 -7.24
C ALA A 422 25.64 -3.24 -6.84
N ALA A 423 25.86 -1.93 -6.73
CA ALA A 423 27.13 -1.34 -6.30
C ALA A 423 27.53 -1.78 -4.87
N ARG A 424 26.57 -2.12 -4.03
CA ARG A 424 26.79 -2.58 -2.64
C ARG A 424 27.01 -4.07 -2.51
N ARG A 425 26.79 -4.83 -3.57
CA ARG A 425 27.00 -6.30 -3.64
C ARG A 425 26.40 -7.05 -2.43
N PRO A 426 25.11 -6.88 -2.14
CA PRO A 426 24.47 -7.54 -1.00
C PRO A 426 24.34 -9.05 -1.22
N ASP A 427 24.31 -9.80 -0.12
CA ASP A 427 23.91 -11.21 -0.13
C ASP A 427 22.38 -11.33 -0.24
N VAL A 428 21.64 -10.37 0.35
CA VAL A 428 20.17 -10.29 0.30
C VAL A 428 19.71 -8.83 0.18
N ILE A 429 18.75 -8.59 -0.68
CA ILE A 429 18.01 -7.32 -0.76
C ILE A 429 16.80 -7.44 0.18
N VAL A 430 16.61 -6.44 1.04
CA VAL A 430 15.53 -6.46 2.03
C VAL A 430 14.55 -5.31 1.79
N THR A 431 13.26 -5.63 1.70
CA THR A 431 12.18 -4.64 1.58
C THR A 431 10.86 -5.19 2.10
N GLU A 432 10.05 -4.35 2.75
CA GLU A 432 8.71 -4.73 3.24
C GLU A 432 7.68 -4.82 2.13
N CYS A 433 7.91 -4.15 1.01
CA CYS A 433 6.92 -4.04 -0.06
C CYS A 433 7.02 -5.21 -1.04
N LEU A 434 5.95 -6.01 -1.12
CA LEU A 434 5.89 -7.15 -2.01
C LEU A 434 5.88 -6.76 -3.51
N SER A 435 5.41 -5.55 -3.84
CA SER A 435 5.54 -5.01 -5.20
C SER A 435 6.99 -4.64 -5.52
N CYS A 436 7.73 -4.04 -4.57
CA CYS A 436 9.17 -3.81 -4.73
C CYS A 436 9.94 -5.12 -4.84
N ARG A 437 9.60 -6.15 -4.02
CA ARG A 437 10.15 -7.51 -4.13
C ARG A 437 10.02 -8.06 -5.54
N LEU A 438 8.84 -7.95 -6.15
CA LEU A 438 8.60 -8.40 -7.53
C LEU A 438 9.50 -7.70 -8.55
N GLN A 439 9.67 -6.41 -8.42
CA GLN A 439 10.53 -5.63 -9.30
C GLN A 439 12.00 -6.03 -9.14
N PHE A 440 12.46 -6.13 -7.91
CA PHE A 440 13.85 -6.51 -7.65
C PHE A 440 14.15 -7.95 -8.10
N MET A 441 13.22 -8.88 -7.89
CA MET A 441 13.33 -10.23 -8.42
C MET A 441 13.34 -10.29 -9.96
N HIS A 442 12.72 -9.31 -10.62
CA HIS A 442 12.76 -9.19 -12.09
C HIS A 442 14.10 -8.64 -12.59
N LEU A 443 14.65 -7.64 -11.90
CA LEU A 443 15.83 -6.90 -12.32
C LEU A 443 17.16 -7.48 -11.80
N ALA A 444 17.13 -8.31 -10.75
CA ALA A 444 18.33 -8.88 -10.13
C ALA A 444 18.25 -10.40 -9.96
N HIS A 445 19.45 -11.01 -9.81
CA HIS A 445 19.58 -12.40 -9.38
C HIS A 445 19.78 -12.55 -7.87
N THR A 446 20.06 -11.43 -7.17
CA THR A 446 20.22 -11.41 -5.71
C THR A 446 18.91 -11.77 -5.03
N PRO A 447 18.89 -12.66 -4.02
CA PRO A 447 17.70 -12.97 -3.26
C PRO A 447 17.06 -11.72 -2.66
N VAL A 448 15.73 -11.70 -2.63
CA VAL A 448 14.94 -10.60 -2.05
C VAL A 448 14.07 -11.17 -0.93
N ALA A 449 14.18 -10.59 0.26
CA ALA A 449 13.44 -11.02 1.43
C ALA A 449 12.68 -9.86 2.09
N HIS A 450 11.61 -10.20 2.81
CA HIS A 450 10.97 -9.28 3.74
C HIS A 450 11.76 -9.27 5.08
N PRO A 451 11.85 -8.14 5.81
CA PRO A 451 12.54 -8.11 7.11
C PRO A 451 12.08 -9.20 8.09
N LEU A 452 10.79 -9.52 8.10
CA LEU A 452 10.24 -10.60 8.95
C LEU A 452 10.77 -11.98 8.57
N GLU A 453 11.00 -12.26 7.29
CA GLU A 453 11.61 -13.52 6.85
C GLU A 453 13.07 -13.61 7.34
N VAL A 454 13.81 -12.50 7.27
CA VAL A 454 15.18 -12.43 7.81
C VAL A 454 15.17 -12.70 9.31
N MET A 455 14.28 -12.05 10.06
CA MET A 455 14.16 -12.22 11.51
C MET A 455 13.75 -13.65 11.88
N ALA A 456 12.72 -14.19 11.20
CA ALA A 456 12.24 -15.56 11.45
C ALA A 456 13.34 -16.61 11.18
N GLY A 457 14.13 -16.44 10.12
CA GLY A 457 15.25 -17.32 9.80
C GLY A 457 16.39 -17.28 10.83
N LEU A 458 16.40 -16.30 11.72
CA LEU A 458 17.38 -16.17 12.80
C LEU A 458 16.86 -16.66 14.16
N LEU A 459 15.61 -17.10 14.25
CA LEU A 459 15.10 -17.73 15.48
C LEU A 459 15.83 -19.03 15.77
N ASP A 460 16.07 -19.33 17.06
CA ASP A 460 16.80 -20.53 17.48
C ASP A 460 15.99 -21.81 17.21
N GLU A 461 14.68 -21.72 17.17
CA GLU A 461 13.79 -22.84 16.81
C GLU A 461 13.65 -22.91 15.29
N VAL A 462 13.94 -24.06 14.71
CA VAL A 462 13.76 -24.34 13.28
C VAL A 462 12.28 -24.42 13.01
N TRP A 463 11.76 -23.48 12.23
CA TRP A 463 10.39 -23.57 11.73
C TRP A 463 10.39 -24.32 10.39
N GLU A 464 9.72 -25.49 10.38
CA GLU A 464 9.47 -26.34 9.20
C GLU A 464 8.23 -25.91 8.43
#